data_b823e8e0fcf1b744aeae21479a689ffb
#
_entry.id   b823e8e0fcf1b744aeae21479a689ffb
#
_cell.length_a   1.000
_cell.length_b   1.000
_cell.length_c   1.000
_cell.angle_alpha   90.00
_cell.angle_beta   90.00
_cell.angle_gamma   90.00
#
_symmetry.space_group_name_H-M   'P 1'
#
loop_
_entity.id
_entity.type
_entity.pdbx_description
1 polymer ?
#
loop_
_entity_poly.entity_id
_entity_poly.type
_entity_poly.pdbx_seq_one_letter_code
_entity_poly.pdbx_strand_id
1 'polypeptide(L)'
;LEINLQKKFYNKESINKLIVVNKPIFYSSNFYLTKIKKKYKNKKAGFSGTLDPFAKGCLIVAFGQYSKLFKYFSKTPKTYKAVIWLGAQSESFDIEQIIDIELVEKVSTEKIKDELNMLKGDLEYIPPKFSAKKINGKRAYELARNGEKVELNKSTMHIYDTKFISYRHPFITFE
;
A
#
# COMPACT_ATOMS: atom_id res chain seq x y z
N LEU A 1 -15.76 56.31 12.58
CA LEU A 1 -14.70 55.51 11.92
C LEU A 1 -14.37 54.36 12.86
N GLU A 2 -15.14 53.29 12.82
CA GLU A 2 -14.79 52.03 13.50
C GLU A 2 -13.86 51.26 12.56
N ILE A 3 -12.59 51.23 12.90
CA ILE A 3 -11.59 50.42 12.21
C ILE A 3 -11.74 48.98 12.71
N ASN A 4 -12.26 48.14 11.86
CA ASN A 4 -12.48 46.72 12.11
C ASN A 4 -11.12 45.97 12.18
N LEU A 5 -10.52 45.97 13.40
CA LEU A 5 -9.21 45.35 13.72
C LEU A 5 -9.26 43.83 13.89
N GLN A 6 -10.40 43.18 13.63
CA GLN A 6 -10.53 41.75 13.85
C GLN A 6 -10.05 40.86 12.68
N LYS A 7 -9.55 41.43 11.58
CA LYS A 7 -9.11 40.63 10.40
C LYS A 7 -7.63 40.29 10.31
N LYS A 8 -6.77 40.64 11.26
CA LYS A 8 -5.30 40.53 11.10
C LYS A 8 -4.60 39.49 11.96
N PHE A 9 -5.26 38.73 12.81
CA PHE A 9 -4.63 37.73 13.67
C PHE A 9 -5.23 36.31 13.58
N TYR A 10 -5.71 35.90 12.39
CA TYR A 10 -5.71 34.47 12.12
C TYR A 10 -4.29 34.09 11.69
N ASN A 11 -3.40 33.96 12.66
CA ASN A 11 -2.27 33.08 12.53
C ASN A 11 -2.85 31.75 12.06
N LYS A 12 -2.51 31.36 10.85
CA LYS A 12 -2.72 30.00 10.36
C LYS A 12 -1.89 29.07 11.23
N GLU A 13 -2.34 28.79 12.45
CA GLU A 13 -1.76 27.74 13.26
C GLU A 13 -1.75 26.50 12.39
N SER A 14 -0.56 26.03 12.12
CA SER A 14 -0.40 24.80 11.39
C SER A 14 -1.04 23.70 12.23
N ILE A 15 -2.22 23.25 11.83
CA ILE A 15 -2.97 22.23 12.57
C ILE A 15 -2.06 21.00 12.71
N ASN A 16 -1.63 20.72 13.92
CA ASN A 16 -0.95 19.48 14.26
C ASN A 16 -2.02 18.43 14.57
N LYS A 17 -2.20 17.48 13.69
CA LYS A 17 -3.27 16.48 13.80
C LYS A 17 -2.82 15.15 13.23
N LEU A 18 -3.23 14.07 13.87
CA LEU A 18 -3.13 12.70 13.37
C LEU A 18 -4.53 12.19 13.05
N ILE A 19 -4.71 11.63 11.88
CA ILE A 19 -5.97 11.02 11.47
C ILE A 19 -5.72 9.70 10.76
N VAL A 20 -6.69 8.82 10.83
CA VAL A 20 -6.75 7.61 10.02
C VAL A 20 -7.84 7.79 8.99
N VAL A 21 -7.52 7.50 7.73
CA VAL A 21 -8.47 7.62 6.62
C VAL A 21 -8.54 6.30 5.86
N ASN A 22 -9.70 6.00 5.29
CA ASN A 22 -9.87 4.89 4.37
C ASN A 22 -9.55 5.38 2.96
N LYS A 23 -8.36 5.02 2.44
CA LYS A 23 -7.99 5.34 1.06
C LYS A 23 -8.85 4.51 0.10
N PRO A 24 -9.60 5.13 -0.81
CA PRO A 24 -10.34 4.38 -1.81
C PRO A 24 -9.42 3.76 -2.87
N ILE A 25 -9.96 2.80 -3.64
CA ILE A 25 -9.29 2.24 -4.83
C ILE A 25 -9.10 3.31 -5.91
N PHE A 26 -8.19 3.08 -6.83
CA PHE A 26 -7.84 3.93 -7.98
C PHE A 26 -7.24 5.30 -7.64
N TYR A 27 -6.82 5.49 -6.38
CA TYR A 27 -6.06 6.66 -5.96
C TYR A 27 -4.69 6.24 -5.44
N SER A 28 -3.62 6.84 -5.95
CA SER A 28 -2.33 6.73 -5.27
C SER A 28 -2.40 7.39 -3.90
N SER A 29 -1.60 6.93 -2.95
CA SER A 29 -1.54 7.50 -1.59
C SER A 29 -1.20 8.99 -1.61
N ASN A 30 -0.30 9.43 -2.52
CA ASN A 30 0.07 10.84 -2.69
C ASN A 30 -1.08 11.69 -3.24
N PHE A 31 -1.79 11.18 -4.25
CA PHE A 31 -2.93 11.90 -4.81
C PHE A 31 -4.06 12.04 -3.77
N TYR A 32 -4.32 10.97 -3.02
CA TYR A 32 -5.33 11.01 -1.95
C TYR A 32 -4.93 11.97 -0.82
N LEU A 33 -3.64 11.98 -0.42
CA LEU A 33 -3.12 12.97 0.52
C LEU A 33 -3.37 14.41 0.05
N THR A 34 -3.23 14.67 -1.24
CA THR A 34 -3.49 16.02 -1.80
C THR A 34 -4.96 16.44 -1.60
N LYS A 35 -5.91 15.51 -1.79
CA LYS A 35 -7.34 15.76 -1.49
C LYS A 35 -7.56 16.02 0.01
N ILE A 36 -6.90 15.24 0.88
CA ILE A 36 -6.96 15.44 2.34
C ILE A 36 -6.40 16.81 2.75
N LYS A 37 -5.24 17.20 2.21
CA LYS A 37 -4.66 18.54 2.44
C LYS A 37 -5.62 19.65 2.07
N LYS A 38 -6.29 19.52 0.93
CA LYS A 38 -7.30 20.50 0.46
C LYS A 38 -8.49 20.57 1.42
N LYS A 39 -9.04 19.41 1.82
CA LYS A 39 -10.17 19.31 2.75
C LYS A 39 -9.87 19.99 4.10
N TYR A 40 -8.69 19.76 4.64
CA TYR A 40 -8.27 20.33 5.94
C TYR A 40 -7.59 21.70 5.82
N LYS A 41 -7.54 22.30 4.62
CA LYS A 41 -6.88 23.59 4.34
C LYS A 41 -5.44 23.67 4.89
N ASN A 42 -4.75 22.54 4.96
CA ASN A 42 -3.39 22.43 5.52
C ASN A 42 -2.43 21.88 4.46
N LYS A 43 -1.40 22.67 4.13
CA LYS A 43 -0.41 22.30 3.11
C LYS A 43 0.65 21.32 3.63
N LYS A 44 0.94 21.32 4.94
CA LYS A 44 1.97 20.46 5.56
C LYS A 44 1.29 19.20 6.09
N ALA A 45 1.36 18.11 5.35
CA ALA A 45 0.94 16.79 5.80
C ALA A 45 1.74 15.71 5.10
N GLY A 46 1.87 14.57 5.77
CA GLY A 46 2.47 13.34 5.28
C GLY A 46 1.61 12.14 5.65
N PHE A 47 1.98 10.97 5.17
CA PHE A 47 1.33 9.71 5.55
C PHE A 47 2.38 8.64 5.88
N SER A 48 1.98 7.66 6.69
CA SER A 48 2.80 6.50 7.03
C SER A 48 2.29 5.26 6.31
N GLY A 49 3.21 4.56 5.64
CA GLY A 49 2.88 3.44 4.77
C GLY A 49 2.29 3.92 3.43
N THR A 50 2.55 3.16 2.39
CA THR A 50 1.98 3.42 1.06
C THR A 50 0.99 2.31 0.76
N LEU A 51 -0.16 2.65 0.21
CA LEU A 51 -1.08 1.72 -0.42
C LEU A 51 -1.03 1.96 -1.92
N ASP A 52 -0.97 0.86 -2.67
CA ASP A 52 -0.99 0.90 -4.12
C ASP A 52 -2.31 1.47 -4.65
N PRO A 53 -2.38 1.96 -5.90
CA PRO A 53 -3.60 2.56 -6.45
C PRO A 53 -4.80 1.62 -6.38
N PHE A 54 -4.63 0.35 -6.72
CA PHE A 54 -5.69 -0.67 -6.68
C PHE A 54 -6.06 -1.13 -5.26
N ALA A 55 -5.23 -0.86 -4.25
CA ALA A 55 -5.53 -1.19 -2.85
C ALA A 55 -6.41 -0.13 -2.19
N LYS A 56 -7.29 -0.54 -1.29
CA LYS A 56 -8.06 0.33 -0.40
C LYS A 56 -7.74 0.00 1.06
N GLY A 57 -7.93 0.96 1.94
CA GLY A 57 -7.80 0.68 3.37
C GLY A 57 -7.17 1.81 4.18
N CYS A 58 -6.66 1.43 5.32
CA CYS A 58 -6.15 2.32 6.36
C CYS A 58 -4.91 3.08 5.89
N LEU A 59 -4.97 4.40 5.87
CA LEU A 59 -3.84 5.29 5.65
C LEU A 59 -3.74 6.29 6.81
N ILE A 60 -2.63 6.27 7.52
CA ILE A 60 -2.39 7.19 8.63
C ILE A 60 -1.82 8.48 8.07
N VAL A 61 -2.51 9.60 8.30
CA VAL A 61 -2.12 10.94 7.83
C VAL A 61 -1.83 11.82 9.03
N ALA A 62 -0.70 12.51 8.99
CA ALA A 62 -0.32 13.48 9.99
C ALA A 62 -0.11 14.86 9.38
N PHE A 63 -0.61 15.89 10.05
CA PHE A 63 -0.47 17.29 9.68
C PHE A 63 0.59 17.98 10.54
N GLY A 64 1.26 18.97 9.93
CA GLY A 64 2.23 19.83 10.60
C GLY A 64 3.39 19.04 11.21
N GLN A 65 3.73 19.34 12.45
CA GLN A 65 4.85 18.70 13.17
C GLN A 65 4.60 17.21 13.47
N TYR A 66 3.33 16.78 13.52
CA TYR A 66 2.99 15.38 13.82
C TYR A 66 3.48 14.40 12.76
N SER A 67 3.81 14.84 11.54
CA SER A 67 4.47 13.99 10.55
C SER A 67 5.83 13.44 11.03
N LYS A 68 6.49 14.13 11.97
CA LYS A 68 7.74 13.68 12.59
C LYS A 68 7.54 12.47 13.53
N LEU A 69 6.31 12.24 13.99
CA LEU A 69 5.98 11.10 14.87
C LEU A 69 6.05 9.75 14.13
N PHE A 70 5.97 9.75 12.80
CA PHE A 70 6.00 8.51 12.02
C PHE A 70 7.27 7.67 12.22
N LYS A 71 8.38 8.29 12.62
CA LYS A 71 9.62 7.56 12.96
C LYS A 71 9.51 6.69 14.21
N TYR A 72 8.53 6.97 15.07
CA TYR A 72 8.29 6.23 16.31
C TYR A 72 7.17 5.19 16.17
N PHE A 73 6.48 5.15 15.03
CA PHE A 73 5.40 4.18 14.83
C PHE A 73 5.98 2.81 14.46
N SER A 74 5.46 1.78 15.12
CA SER A 74 5.67 0.41 14.63
C SER A 74 5.07 0.27 13.23
N LYS A 75 5.83 -0.34 12.33
CA LYS A 75 5.37 -0.61 10.96
C LYS A 75 4.83 -2.03 10.81
N THR A 76 4.90 -2.82 11.86
CA THR A 76 4.50 -4.24 11.91
C THR A 76 3.76 -4.51 13.22
N PRO A 77 2.86 -5.48 13.27
CA PRO A 77 2.35 -6.25 12.12
C PRO A 77 1.42 -5.41 11.23
N LYS A 78 1.17 -5.90 10.00
CA LYS A 78 0.15 -5.36 9.09
C LYS A 78 -0.76 -6.49 8.66
N THR A 79 -2.04 -6.19 8.51
CA THR A 79 -3.03 -7.14 8.03
C THR A 79 -3.56 -6.71 6.67
N TYR A 80 -3.63 -7.65 5.73
CA TYR A 80 -4.14 -7.43 4.39
C TYR A 80 -5.18 -8.48 4.05
N LYS A 81 -6.30 -8.03 3.50
CA LYS A 81 -7.22 -8.91 2.79
C LYS A 81 -6.87 -8.88 1.31
N ALA A 82 -6.55 -10.01 0.74
CA ALA A 82 -6.13 -10.13 -0.65
C ALA A 82 -7.02 -11.11 -1.42
N VAL A 83 -7.02 -10.95 -2.75
CA VAL A 83 -7.63 -11.89 -3.68
C VAL A 83 -6.54 -12.34 -4.64
N ILE A 84 -6.33 -13.65 -4.74
CA ILE A 84 -5.49 -14.27 -5.75
C ILE A 84 -6.38 -14.71 -6.91
N TRP A 85 -5.95 -14.40 -8.12
CA TRP A 85 -6.56 -14.91 -9.35
C TRP A 85 -5.69 -16.04 -9.91
N LEU A 86 -6.17 -17.27 -9.79
CA LEU A 86 -5.49 -18.45 -10.33
C LEU A 86 -5.49 -18.41 -11.85
N GLY A 87 -4.32 -18.68 -12.46
CA GLY A 87 -4.11 -18.67 -13.91
C GLY A 87 -3.77 -17.30 -14.48
N ALA A 88 -3.91 -16.20 -13.74
CA ALA A 88 -3.47 -14.89 -14.20
C ALA A 88 -1.96 -14.73 -14.00
N GLN A 89 -1.26 -14.29 -15.05
CA GLN A 89 0.17 -13.97 -15.03
C GLN A 89 0.35 -12.46 -15.11
N SER A 90 1.21 -11.91 -14.25
CA SER A 90 1.49 -10.48 -14.17
C SER A 90 2.96 -10.23 -13.87
N GLU A 91 3.58 -9.29 -14.58
CA GLU A 91 4.97 -8.90 -14.30
C GLU A 91 5.12 -8.11 -12.98
N SER A 92 4.07 -7.44 -12.54
CA SER A 92 4.03 -6.68 -11.28
C SER A 92 3.54 -7.51 -10.09
N PHE A 93 3.06 -8.75 -10.31
CA PHE A 93 2.36 -9.61 -9.35
C PHE A 93 1.08 -8.97 -8.80
N ASP A 94 0.47 -8.09 -9.58
CA ASP A 94 -0.80 -7.43 -9.28
C ASP A 94 -1.66 -7.26 -10.53
N ILE A 95 -2.79 -6.56 -10.41
CA ILE A 95 -3.76 -6.37 -11.49
C ILE A 95 -3.35 -5.33 -12.54
N GLU A 96 -2.25 -4.60 -12.36
CA GLU A 96 -1.89 -3.48 -13.25
C GLU A 96 -1.22 -3.95 -14.55
N GLN A 97 -0.58 -5.11 -14.54
CA GLN A 97 0.17 -5.63 -15.70
C GLN A 97 -0.09 -7.11 -15.95
N ILE A 98 -1.36 -7.47 -16.09
CA ILE A 98 -1.75 -8.82 -16.49
C ILE A 98 -1.35 -9.00 -17.96
N ILE A 99 -0.51 -9.99 -18.23
CA ILE A 99 0.04 -10.30 -19.56
C ILE A 99 -0.63 -11.51 -20.18
N ASP A 100 -1.12 -12.44 -19.35
CA ASP A 100 -1.79 -13.66 -19.84
C ASP A 100 -2.76 -14.19 -18.78
N ILE A 101 -3.74 -14.96 -19.24
CA ILE A 101 -4.73 -15.65 -18.41
C ILE A 101 -4.90 -17.07 -18.95
N GLU A 102 -4.46 -18.04 -18.18
CA GLU A 102 -4.64 -19.46 -18.48
C GLU A 102 -5.87 -20.01 -17.74
N LEU A 103 -6.61 -20.88 -18.41
CA LEU A 103 -7.66 -21.66 -17.74
C LEU A 103 -7.01 -22.74 -16.89
N VAL A 104 -7.23 -22.67 -15.60
CA VAL A 104 -6.72 -23.65 -14.63
C VAL A 104 -7.84 -24.51 -14.08
N GLU A 105 -7.54 -25.74 -13.75
CA GLU A 105 -8.51 -26.63 -13.10
C GLU A 105 -8.87 -26.15 -11.70
N LYS A 106 -10.07 -26.51 -11.28
CA LYS A 106 -10.55 -26.19 -9.92
C LYS A 106 -9.74 -26.98 -8.89
N VAL A 107 -9.17 -26.26 -7.94
CA VAL A 107 -8.42 -26.84 -6.82
C VAL A 107 -9.37 -27.09 -5.63
N SER A 108 -9.10 -28.10 -4.81
CA SER A 108 -9.88 -28.32 -3.59
C SER A 108 -9.64 -27.21 -2.56
N THR A 109 -10.65 -26.92 -1.76
CA THR A 109 -10.55 -25.93 -0.69
C THR A 109 -9.54 -26.34 0.37
N GLU A 110 -9.41 -27.62 0.64
CA GLU A 110 -8.46 -28.22 1.59
C GLU A 110 -7.03 -27.90 1.14
N LYS A 111 -6.71 -28.19 -0.12
CA LYS A 111 -5.39 -27.89 -0.68
C LYS A 111 -5.06 -26.41 -0.59
N ILE A 112 -6.02 -25.51 -0.87
CA ILE A 112 -5.81 -24.07 -0.74
C ILE A 112 -5.50 -23.68 0.71
N LYS A 113 -6.21 -24.24 1.70
CA LYS A 113 -5.95 -23.97 3.11
C LYS A 113 -4.56 -24.46 3.55
N ASP A 114 -4.15 -25.62 3.07
CA ASP A 114 -2.83 -26.19 3.36
C ASP A 114 -1.72 -25.30 2.80
N GLU A 115 -1.82 -24.88 1.55
CA GLU A 115 -0.87 -23.94 0.92
C GLU A 115 -0.79 -22.59 1.67
N LEU A 116 -1.94 -22.03 2.08
CA LEU A 116 -1.95 -20.80 2.88
C LEU A 116 -1.27 -21.01 4.25
N ASN A 117 -1.46 -22.15 4.90
CA ASN A 117 -0.80 -22.46 6.17
C ASN A 117 0.72 -22.59 6.00
N MET A 118 1.19 -23.13 4.88
CA MET A 118 2.63 -23.24 4.59
C MET A 118 3.32 -21.88 4.39
N LEU A 119 2.57 -20.82 4.12
CA LEU A 119 3.13 -19.46 4.00
C LEU A 119 3.53 -18.84 5.36
N LYS A 120 3.11 -19.41 6.49
CA LYS A 120 3.43 -18.86 7.82
C LYS A 120 4.90 -19.03 8.16
N GLY A 121 5.46 -18.02 8.81
CA GLY A 121 6.86 -17.95 9.17
C GLY A 121 7.69 -17.07 8.24
N ASP A 122 8.96 -17.34 8.13
CA ASP A 122 9.87 -16.55 7.31
C ASP A 122 9.84 -17.03 5.86
N LEU A 123 9.41 -16.16 4.97
CA LEU A 123 9.34 -16.40 3.54
C LEU A 123 10.43 -15.62 2.82
N GLU A 124 11.35 -16.33 2.17
CA GLU A 124 12.29 -15.73 1.23
C GLU A 124 11.66 -15.58 -0.15
N TYR A 125 11.75 -14.41 -0.72
CA TYR A 125 11.24 -14.13 -2.06
C TYR A 125 12.10 -13.12 -2.80
N ILE A 126 12.01 -13.11 -4.12
CA ILE A 126 12.59 -12.07 -4.96
C ILE A 126 11.46 -11.07 -5.24
N PRO A 127 11.61 -9.79 -4.81
CA PRO A 127 10.60 -8.78 -5.10
C PRO A 127 10.35 -8.60 -6.60
N PRO A 128 9.15 -8.21 -7.03
CA PRO A 128 8.90 -7.92 -8.45
C PRO A 128 9.74 -6.73 -8.92
N LYS A 129 10.10 -6.72 -10.21
CA LYS A 129 10.87 -5.64 -10.84
C LYS A 129 10.17 -4.28 -10.69
N PHE A 130 8.83 -4.27 -10.67
CA PHE A 130 7.99 -3.08 -10.49
C PHE A 130 7.74 -2.71 -9.02
N SER A 131 8.62 -3.13 -8.11
CA SER A 131 8.51 -2.79 -6.69
C SER A 131 9.05 -1.40 -6.36
N ALA A 132 8.63 -0.88 -5.19
CA ALA A 132 9.13 0.39 -4.65
C ALA A 132 10.52 0.27 -3.99
N LYS A 133 11.22 -0.87 -4.10
CA LYS A 133 12.58 -1.03 -3.61
C LYS A 133 13.54 -0.06 -4.29
N LYS A 134 14.54 0.40 -3.55
CA LYS A 134 15.57 1.27 -4.10
C LYS A 134 16.80 0.44 -4.48
N ILE A 135 17.31 0.69 -5.68
CA ILE A 135 18.58 0.20 -6.21
C ILE A 135 19.42 1.43 -6.54
N ASN A 136 20.56 1.58 -5.90
CA ASN A 136 21.45 2.73 -6.10
C ASN A 136 20.75 4.09 -6.01
N GLY A 137 19.78 4.22 -5.07
CA GLY A 137 19.02 5.45 -4.84
C GLY A 137 17.77 5.64 -5.70
N LYS A 138 17.64 4.95 -6.83
CA LYS A 138 16.47 4.98 -7.73
C LYS A 138 15.47 3.88 -7.35
N ARG A 139 14.20 4.07 -7.66
CA ARG A 139 13.17 3.05 -7.44
C ARG A 139 13.24 1.97 -8.52
N ALA A 140 13.09 0.70 -8.14
CA ALA A 140 13.11 -0.43 -9.07
C ALA A 140 12.08 -0.28 -10.19
N TYR A 141 10.86 0.18 -9.88
CA TYR A 141 9.82 0.41 -10.89
C TYR A 141 10.18 1.50 -11.90
N GLU A 142 10.96 2.53 -11.50
CA GLU A 142 11.43 3.59 -12.41
C GLU A 142 12.45 3.02 -13.40
N LEU A 143 13.40 2.22 -12.91
CA LEU A 143 14.40 1.54 -13.72
C LEU A 143 13.75 0.55 -14.70
N ALA A 144 12.80 -0.26 -14.21
CA ALA A 144 12.08 -1.23 -15.04
C ALA A 144 11.28 -0.57 -16.17
N ARG A 145 10.60 0.56 -15.90
CA ARG A 145 9.87 1.34 -16.92
C ARG A 145 10.78 1.93 -17.98
N ASN A 146 12.03 2.24 -17.62
CA ASN A 146 13.03 2.75 -18.57
C ASN A 146 13.72 1.64 -19.36
N GLY A 147 13.32 0.37 -19.19
CA GLY A 147 13.97 -0.77 -19.84
C GLY A 147 15.34 -1.13 -19.26
N GLU A 148 15.73 -0.53 -18.12
CA GLU A 148 16.99 -0.86 -17.46
C GLU A 148 16.92 -2.26 -16.81
N LYS A 149 18.04 -3.01 -16.86
CA LYS A 149 18.11 -4.32 -16.19
C LYS A 149 18.01 -4.14 -14.67
N VAL A 150 16.97 -4.72 -14.07
CA VAL A 150 16.73 -4.66 -12.63
C VAL A 150 17.04 -6.02 -12.02
N GLU A 151 18.13 -6.09 -11.26
CA GLU A 151 18.45 -7.26 -10.44
C GLU A 151 18.10 -6.94 -8.99
N LEU A 152 17.21 -7.74 -8.43
CA LEU A 152 16.76 -7.60 -7.05
C LEU A 152 17.26 -8.77 -6.21
N ASN A 153 17.88 -8.44 -5.09
CA ASN A 153 18.28 -9.43 -4.11
C ASN A 153 17.05 -10.02 -3.42
N LYS A 154 17.17 -11.27 -3.00
CA LYS A 154 16.21 -11.92 -2.12
C LYS A 154 15.89 -11.04 -0.92
N SER A 155 14.68 -11.11 -0.46
CA SER A 155 14.17 -10.45 0.73
C SER A 155 13.39 -11.44 1.55
N THR A 156 13.46 -11.28 2.85
CA THR A 156 12.64 -12.06 3.79
C THR A 156 11.48 -11.23 4.28
N MET A 157 10.28 -11.82 4.32
CA MET A 157 9.15 -11.28 5.05
C MET A 157 8.71 -12.33 6.08
N HIS A 158 8.21 -11.87 7.21
CA HIS A 158 7.63 -12.73 8.23
C HIS A 158 6.11 -12.68 8.13
N ILE A 159 5.48 -13.82 7.88
CA ILE A 159 4.03 -13.97 7.82
C ILE A 159 3.57 -14.54 9.16
N TYR A 160 2.89 -13.71 9.96
CA TYR A 160 2.45 -14.06 11.31
C TYR A 160 1.30 -15.06 11.30
N ASP A 161 0.34 -14.85 10.40
CA ASP A 161 -0.81 -15.71 10.23
C ASP A 161 -1.43 -15.56 8.85
N THR A 162 -2.22 -16.58 8.46
CA THR A 162 -3.03 -16.57 7.24
C THR A 162 -4.42 -17.11 7.58
N LYS A 163 -5.45 -16.46 7.02
CA LYS A 163 -6.83 -16.85 7.22
C LYS A 163 -7.53 -17.01 5.88
N PHE A 164 -7.93 -18.23 5.54
CA PHE A 164 -8.80 -18.48 4.40
C PHE A 164 -10.16 -17.84 4.63
N ILE A 165 -10.69 -17.12 3.63
CA ILE A 165 -12.01 -16.47 3.69
C ILE A 165 -12.98 -17.15 2.74
N SER A 166 -12.64 -17.26 1.45
CA SER A 166 -13.50 -17.89 0.45
C SER A 166 -12.74 -18.30 -0.79
N TYR A 167 -13.29 -19.27 -1.51
CA TYR A 167 -12.85 -19.67 -2.83
C TYR A 167 -14.02 -19.70 -3.78
N ARG A 168 -13.96 -18.89 -4.82
CA ARG A 168 -14.87 -18.93 -5.97
C ARG A 168 -14.00 -19.01 -7.22
N HIS A 169 -13.79 -20.21 -7.72
CA HIS A 169 -12.90 -20.44 -8.85
C HIS A 169 -13.09 -19.40 -9.95
N PRO A 170 -12.01 -18.76 -10.44
CA PRO A 170 -10.61 -18.95 -10.09
C PRO A 170 -10.07 -18.03 -8.97
N PHE A 171 -10.93 -17.42 -8.13
CA PHE A 171 -10.54 -16.42 -7.15
C PHE A 171 -10.50 -16.99 -5.73
N ILE A 172 -9.34 -16.82 -5.06
CA ILE A 172 -9.11 -17.15 -3.65
C ILE A 172 -9.06 -15.85 -2.87
N THR A 173 -9.88 -15.74 -1.81
CA THR A 173 -9.82 -14.61 -0.86
C THR A 173 -9.28 -15.08 0.46
N PHE A 174 -8.31 -14.36 1.02
CA PHE A 174 -7.66 -14.64 2.30
C PHE A 174 -7.20 -13.36 3.01
N GLU A 175 -6.84 -13.51 4.26
CA GLU A 175 -6.27 -12.44 5.10
C GLU A 175 -4.95 -12.88 5.67
#